data_00454cc2db1282a7f99981761388e6ee
#
_entry.id   00454cc2db1282a7f99981761388e6ee
#
_cell.length_a   1.000
_cell.length_b   1.000
_cell.length_c   1.000
_cell.angle_alpha   90.00
_cell.angle_beta   90.00
_cell.angle_gamma   90.00
#
_symmetry.space_group_name_H-M   'P 1'
#
loop_
_entity.id
_entity.type
_entity.pdbx_description
1 polymer ?
#
loop_
_entity_poly.entity_id
_entity_poly.type
_entity_poly.pdbx_seq_one_letter_code
_entity_poly.pdbx_strand_id
1 'polypeptide(L)'
;MFITRIAACCAAIVSVAGAAAAQTPAPQAGGPAVASPTYVSIPLEITVNRPAADVWKRVGKFCDIGEWLQIPCTLTSGKDGEFGAVRSVAGEVLVGKTELSYTYTQTVRNDRPYNLYHGTLEARPVTATTSKIVYTIFFDNSMLADDAAREADKARRTATFQRALQNMKTLAEGGTLPPPPARGRGAQP
;
A
#
# COMPACT_ATOMS: atom_id res chain seq x y z
N MET A 1 -54.19 -70.82 26.27
CA MET A 1 -54.30 -69.68 27.17
C MET A 1 -52.89 -69.13 27.38
N PHE A 2 -52.46 -68.24 26.52
CA PHE A 2 -51.09 -67.64 26.53
C PHE A 2 -51.20 -66.13 26.85
N ILE A 3 -50.60 -65.75 27.95
CA ILE A 3 -50.58 -64.37 28.42
C ILE A 3 -49.30 -63.76 27.94
N THR A 4 -49.39 -62.84 27.00
CA THR A 4 -48.25 -62.06 26.45
C THR A 4 -47.98 -60.84 27.36
N ARG A 5 -46.81 -60.76 27.96
CA ARG A 5 -46.36 -59.62 28.75
C ARG A 5 -45.70 -58.61 27.82
N ILE A 6 -46.25 -57.40 27.74
CA ILE A 6 -45.69 -56.30 27.05
C ILE A 6 -44.72 -55.59 28.01
N ALA A 7 -43.42 -55.55 27.68
CA ALA A 7 -42.41 -54.78 28.39
C ALA A 7 -42.34 -53.36 27.79
N ALA A 8 -42.66 -52.36 28.61
CA ALA A 8 -42.51 -50.96 28.23
C ALA A 8 -41.07 -50.53 28.47
N CYS A 9 -40.35 -50.18 27.36
CA CYS A 9 -39.06 -49.54 27.43
C CYS A 9 -39.22 -47.99 27.53
N CYS A 10 -38.92 -47.45 28.72
CA CYS A 10 -38.84 -46.04 28.91
C CYS A 10 -37.45 -45.56 28.37
N ALA A 11 -37.43 -44.91 27.23
CA ALA A 11 -36.23 -44.23 26.73
C ALA A 11 -36.11 -42.87 27.41
N ALA A 12 -35.10 -42.71 28.26
CA ALA A 12 -34.76 -41.41 28.85
C ALA A 12 -34.02 -40.55 27.81
N ILE A 13 -34.64 -39.46 27.37
CA ILE A 13 -34.02 -38.46 26.50
C ILE A 13 -33.20 -37.50 27.39
N VAL A 14 -31.88 -37.62 27.34
CA VAL A 14 -30.96 -36.68 27.96
C VAL A 14 -30.81 -35.49 27.05
N SER A 15 -31.45 -34.37 27.38
CA SER A 15 -31.29 -33.11 26.69
C SER A 15 -29.99 -32.44 27.14
N VAL A 16 -28.97 -32.49 26.30
CA VAL A 16 -27.74 -31.72 26.51
C VAL A 16 -28.01 -30.26 26.07
N ALA A 17 -28.25 -29.40 27.05
CA ALA A 17 -28.29 -27.96 26.82
C ALA A 17 -26.88 -27.46 26.54
N GLY A 18 -26.54 -27.34 25.25
CA GLY A 18 -25.29 -26.67 24.82
C GLY A 18 -25.36 -25.19 25.17
N ALA A 19 -24.56 -24.75 26.13
CA ALA A 19 -24.35 -23.32 26.37
C ALA A 19 -23.65 -22.71 25.12
N ALA A 20 -24.37 -21.97 24.29
CA ALA A 20 -23.79 -21.16 23.25
C ALA A 20 -22.99 -20.04 23.95
N ALA A 21 -21.67 -20.20 23.98
CA ALA A 21 -20.78 -19.11 24.38
C ALA A 21 -21.01 -17.95 23.40
N ALA A 22 -21.56 -16.85 23.89
CA ALA A 22 -21.68 -15.62 23.14
C ALA A 22 -20.23 -15.17 22.79
N GLN A 23 -19.85 -15.34 21.54
CA GLN A 23 -18.59 -14.80 21.03
C GLN A 23 -18.71 -13.28 21.10
N THR A 24 -17.92 -12.66 21.96
CA THR A 24 -17.73 -11.21 21.94
C THR A 24 -17.25 -10.85 20.54
N PRO A 25 -17.94 -9.94 19.79
CA PRO A 25 -17.46 -9.53 18.49
C PRO A 25 -16.03 -9.01 18.65
N ALA A 26 -15.11 -9.54 17.85
CA ALA A 26 -13.77 -8.99 17.79
C ALA A 26 -13.90 -7.48 17.49
N PRO A 27 -13.08 -6.60 18.10
CA PRO A 27 -13.09 -5.20 17.78
C PRO A 27 -12.96 -5.10 16.26
N GLN A 28 -13.96 -4.57 15.57
CA GLN A 28 -13.83 -4.24 14.16
C GLN A 28 -12.68 -3.24 14.11
N ALA A 29 -11.57 -3.64 13.49
CA ALA A 29 -10.54 -2.69 13.11
C ALA A 29 -11.27 -1.60 12.34
N GLY A 30 -11.36 -0.40 12.93
CA GLY A 30 -12.07 0.71 12.34
C GLY A 30 -11.59 0.84 10.90
N GLY A 31 -12.48 0.66 9.93
CA GLY A 31 -12.16 0.82 8.54
C GLY A 31 -11.62 2.23 8.28
N PRO A 32 -11.08 2.50 7.09
CA PRO A 32 -10.55 3.81 6.72
C PRO A 32 -11.64 4.89 6.68
N ALA A 33 -12.83 4.61 7.16
CA ALA A 33 -13.99 5.46 7.05
C ALA A 33 -13.88 6.66 7.98
N VAL A 34 -13.39 7.77 7.45
CA VAL A 34 -13.74 9.09 8.00
C VAL A 34 -15.11 9.48 7.46
N ALA A 35 -15.90 10.18 8.28
CA ALA A 35 -17.28 10.53 7.93
C ALA A 35 -17.38 11.41 6.67
N SER A 36 -16.36 12.23 6.40
CA SER A 36 -16.30 13.14 5.26
C SER A 36 -14.89 13.19 4.69
N PRO A 37 -14.47 12.18 3.91
CA PRO A 37 -13.13 12.12 3.34
C PRO A 37 -12.94 13.18 2.26
N THR A 38 -11.71 13.70 2.15
CA THR A 38 -11.25 14.54 1.05
C THR A 38 -10.18 13.78 0.27
N TYR A 39 -10.60 13.12 -0.80
CA TYR A 39 -9.69 12.31 -1.61
C TYR A 39 -8.86 13.16 -2.56
N VAL A 40 -7.57 12.85 -2.58
CA VAL A 40 -6.58 13.45 -3.47
C VAL A 40 -5.98 12.36 -4.35
N SER A 41 -5.91 12.61 -5.65
CA SER A 41 -5.15 11.83 -6.61
C SER A 41 -4.07 12.70 -7.23
N ILE A 42 -2.83 12.20 -7.25
CA ILE A 42 -1.67 12.88 -7.85
C ILE A 42 -1.11 11.94 -8.93
N PRO A 43 -1.61 12.00 -10.18
CA PRO A 43 -1.03 11.27 -11.29
C PRO A 43 0.20 12.01 -11.83
N LEU A 44 1.31 11.29 -11.97
CA LEU A 44 2.58 11.81 -12.47
C LEU A 44 3.12 10.85 -13.51
N GLU A 45 3.79 11.37 -14.55
CA GLU A 45 4.46 10.54 -15.53
C GLU A 45 5.72 11.20 -16.09
N ILE A 46 6.64 10.37 -16.56
CA ILE A 46 7.84 10.81 -17.28
C ILE A 46 8.19 9.84 -18.40
N THR A 47 8.59 10.37 -19.56
CA THR A 47 9.06 9.55 -20.68
C THR A 47 10.51 9.13 -20.46
N VAL A 48 10.81 7.85 -20.73
CA VAL A 48 12.14 7.23 -20.62
C VAL A 48 12.51 6.60 -21.96
N ASN A 49 13.74 6.85 -22.43
CA ASN A 49 14.27 6.33 -23.69
C ASN A 49 14.83 4.90 -23.51
N ARG A 50 14.02 4.00 -22.96
CA ARG A 50 14.30 2.58 -22.76
C ARG A 50 13.00 1.78 -22.88
N PRO A 51 13.09 0.48 -23.27
CA PRO A 51 11.96 -0.44 -23.20
C PRO A 51 11.40 -0.53 -21.77
N ALA A 52 10.10 -0.71 -21.62
CA ALA A 52 9.47 -0.75 -20.30
C ALA A 52 9.99 -1.89 -19.41
N ALA A 53 10.31 -3.05 -19.98
CA ALA A 53 10.89 -4.16 -19.23
C ALA A 53 12.28 -3.80 -18.64
N ASP A 54 13.11 -3.07 -19.40
CA ASP A 54 14.43 -2.64 -18.91
C ASP A 54 14.28 -1.58 -17.80
N VAL A 55 13.35 -0.66 -17.97
CA VAL A 55 13.01 0.32 -16.94
C VAL A 55 12.56 -0.39 -15.67
N TRP A 56 11.62 -1.33 -15.80
CA TRP A 56 11.09 -2.08 -14.65
C TRP A 56 12.17 -2.88 -13.93
N LYS A 57 13.03 -3.56 -14.69
CA LYS A 57 14.17 -4.31 -14.14
C LYS A 57 15.10 -3.42 -13.31
N ARG A 58 15.23 -2.13 -13.68
CA ARG A 58 16.17 -1.21 -13.04
C ARG A 58 15.61 -0.49 -11.82
N VAL A 59 14.31 -0.16 -11.81
CA VAL A 59 13.70 0.72 -10.78
C VAL A 59 12.42 0.15 -10.18
N GLY A 60 12.00 -1.06 -10.57
CA GLY A 60 10.69 -1.62 -10.23
C GLY A 60 10.66 -2.57 -9.04
N LYS A 61 11.81 -2.91 -8.40
CA LYS A 61 11.79 -3.70 -7.17
C LYS A 61 11.21 -2.89 -6.02
N PHE A 62 10.61 -3.57 -5.07
CA PHE A 62 9.84 -2.90 -4.02
C PHE A 62 10.70 -1.99 -3.12
N CYS A 63 11.99 -2.33 -2.96
CA CYS A 63 12.95 -1.49 -2.22
C CYS A 63 13.88 -0.63 -3.10
N ASP A 64 13.71 -0.61 -4.42
CA ASP A 64 14.42 0.34 -5.29
C ASP A 64 14.03 1.81 -4.98
N ILE A 65 12.91 2.02 -4.27
CA ILE A 65 12.52 3.32 -3.70
C ILE A 65 13.64 3.95 -2.86
N GLY A 66 14.45 3.13 -2.21
CA GLY A 66 15.59 3.60 -1.43
C GLY A 66 16.60 4.35 -2.29
N GLU A 67 16.83 3.89 -3.52
CA GLU A 67 17.76 4.54 -4.44
C GLU A 67 17.15 5.80 -5.06
N TRP A 68 15.97 5.70 -5.68
CA TRP A 68 15.41 6.85 -6.39
C TRP A 68 14.77 7.92 -5.50
N LEU A 69 14.38 7.64 -4.25
CA LEU A 69 14.08 8.66 -3.23
C LEU A 69 15.30 9.05 -2.39
N GLN A 70 16.42 8.31 -2.50
CA GLN A 70 17.64 8.50 -1.72
C GLN A 70 17.39 8.43 -0.20
N ILE A 71 16.65 7.40 0.22
CA ILE A 71 16.31 7.10 1.62
C ILE A 71 16.61 5.63 1.93
N PRO A 72 16.87 5.26 3.19
CA PRO A 72 17.01 3.84 3.55
C PRO A 72 15.75 3.04 3.24
N CYS A 73 15.89 1.86 2.62
CA CYS A 73 14.82 0.89 2.43
C CYS A 73 15.31 -0.53 2.66
N THR A 74 14.56 -1.30 3.43
CA THR A 74 14.73 -2.75 3.62
C THR A 74 13.37 -3.42 3.63
N LEU A 75 13.30 -4.68 3.20
CA LEU A 75 12.11 -5.50 3.43
C LEU A 75 12.08 -5.92 4.89
N THR A 76 11.01 -5.60 5.59
CA THR A 76 10.80 -5.95 7.00
C THR A 76 9.96 -7.23 7.15
N SER A 77 9.26 -7.63 6.09
CA SER A 77 8.49 -8.88 6.01
C SER A 77 8.30 -9.29 4.54
N GLY A 78 8.21 -10.60 4.29
CA GLY A 78 8.05 -11.16 2.95
C GLY A 78 9.28 -11.03 2.07
N LYS A 79 9.12 -11.32 0.78
CA LYS A 79 10.17 -11.20 -0.25
C LYS A 79 9.77 -10.18 -1.31
N ASP A 80 10.75 -9.71 -2.07
CA ASP A 80 10.50 -8.77 -3.16
C ASP A 80 9.49 -9.34 -4.17
N GLY A 81 8.47 -8.54 -4.49
CA GLY A 81 7.39 -8.92 -5.39
C GLY A 81 6.35 -9.90 -4.84
N GLU A 82 6.40 -10.32 -3.59
CA GLU A 82 5.34 -11.09 -2.93
C GLU A 82 4.21 -10.16 -2.45
N PHE A 83 2.95 -10.59 -2.61
CA PHE A 83 1.82 -9.92 -1.98
C PHE A 83 1.97 -9.96 -0.46
N GLY A 84 1.72 -8.83 0.20
CA GLY A 84 1.91 -8.70 1.64
C GLY A 84 3.36 -8.43 2.07
N ALA A 85 4.33 -8.38 1.14
CA ALA A 85 5.67 -7.92 1.47
C ALA A 85 5.62 -6.49 2.04
N VAL A 86 6.40 -6.24 3.10
CA VAL A 86 6.43 -4.96 3.80
C VAL A 86 7.82 -4.34 3.68
N ARG A 87 7.89 -3.06 3.30
CA ARG A 87 9.14 -2.29 3.32
C ARG A 87 9.18 -1.28 4.46
N SER A 88 10.39 -0.96 4.93
CA SER A 88 10.62 -0.05 6.06
C SER A 88 10.16 1.38 5.81
N VAL A 89 9.99 1.78 4.54
CA VAL A 89 9.47 3.10 4.17
C VAL A 89 8.00 3.18 4.57
N ALA A 90 7.71 3.91 5.61
CA ALA A 90 6.37 4.12 6.19
C ALA A 90 5.55 2.83 6.49
N GLY A 91 6.19 1.66 6.55
CA GLY A 91 5.50 0.38 6.74
C GLY A 91 4.61 0.00 5.55
N GLU A 92 5.03 0.33 4.35
CA GLU A 92 4.25 0.09 3.14
C GLU A 92 4.15 -1.39 2.80
N VAL A 93 2.93 -1.81 2.46
CA VAL A 93 2.57 -3.20 2.14
C VAL A 93 2.27 -3.31 0.66
N LEU A 94 2.87 -4.29 -0.04
CA LEU A 94 2.58 -4.58 -1.43
C LEU A 94 1.23 -5.28 -1.54
N VAL A 95 0.25 -4.63 -2.19
CA VAL A 95 -1.15 -5.11 -2.26
C VAL A 95 -1.64 -5.41 -3.67
N GLY A 96 -0.88 -5.02 -4.68
CA GLY A 96 -1.21 -5.29 -6.09
C GLY A 96 0.03 -5.31 -6.95
N LYS A 97 0.04 -6.12 -8.00
CA LYS A 97 1.11 -6.09 -9.01
C LYS A 97 0.66 -6.69 -10.33
N THR A 98 1.33 -6.24 -11.39
CA THR A 98 1.36 -6.89 -12.71
C THR A 98 2.83 -7.22 -13.04
N GLU A 99 3.09 -7.59 -14.29
CA GLU A 99 4.47 -7.80 -14.76
C GLU A 99 5.33 -6.53 -14.64
N LEU A 100 4.76 -5.36 -14.95
CA LEU A 100 5.46 -4.07 -15.00
C LEU A 100 4.86 -3.02 -14.08
N SER A 101 4.19 -3.42 -13.00
CA SER A 101 3.64 -2.50 -12.02
C SER A 101 3.53 -3.13 -10.64
N TYR A 102 3.48 -2.26 -9.63
CA TYR A 102 2.99 -2.63 -8.31
C TYR A 102 2.14 -1.52 -7.68
N THR A 103 1.26 -1.93 -6.77
CA THR A 103 0.51 -1.04 -5.90
C THR A 103 0.83 -1.38 -4.45
N TYR A 104 1.02 -0.36 -3.63
CA TYR A 104 1.22 -0.51 -2.20
C TYR A 104 0.24 0.36 -1.42
N THR A 105 0.03 0.00 -0.17
CA THR A 105 -0.72 0.80 0.80
C THR A 105 0.12 1.04 2.05
N GLN A 106 -0.15 2.12 2.74
CA GLN A 106 0.38 2.32 4.10
C GLN A 106 -0.63 1.80 5.11
N THR A 107 -0.14 1.13 6.15
CA THR A 107 -0.97 0.77 7.29
C THR A 107 -1.51 2.03 7.97
N VAL A 108 -2.76 1.97 8.42
CA VAL A 108 -3.38 3.09 9.14
C VAL A 108 -2.57 3.41 10.40
N ARG A 109 -2.24 4.69 10.55
CA ARG A 109 -1.46 5.21 11.69
C ARG A 109 -2.08 6.51 12.18
N ASN A 110 -2.33 6.59 13.47
CA ASN A 110 -2.95 7.76 14.11
C ASN A 110 -2.02 9.00 14.13
N ASP A 111 -0.72 8.81 13.88
CA ASP A 111 0.28 9.88 13.85
C ASP A 111 0.47 10.51 12.47
N ARG A 112 -0.35 10.16 11.47
CA ARG A 112 -0.27 10.69 10.10
C ARG A 112 -1.46 11.61 9.79
N PRO A 113 -1.21 12.77 9.15
CA PRO A 113 -2.27 13.71 8.74
C PRO A 113 -2.91 13.29 7.41
N TYR A 114 -3.02 11.99 7.16
CA TYR A 114 -3.67 11.41 5.97
C TYR A 114 -4.10 9.97 6.25
N ASN A 115 -5.03 9.49 5.46
CA ASN A 115 -5.57 8.14 5.55
C ASN A 115 -5.65 7.52 4.15
N LEU A 116 -5.92 6.22 4.09
CA LEU A 116 -6.15 5.49 2.85
C LEU A 116 -5.04 5.70 1.79
N TYR A 117 -3.78 5.73 2.22
CA TYR A 117 -2.67 6.03 1.32
C TYR A 117 -2.32 4.82 0.44
N HIS A 118 -2.35 5.05 -0.87
CA HIS A 118 -1.94 4.08 -1.89
C HIS A 118 -0.98 4.75 -2.86
N GLY A 119 -0.03 3.97 -3.36
CA GLY A 119 0.82 4.39 -4.46
C GLY A 119 0.90 3.27 -5.49
N THR A 120 0.75 3.62 -6.78
CA THR A 120 0.95 2.69 -7.90
C THR A 120 2.08 3.18 -8.76
N LEU A 121 3.09 2.34 -8.97
CA LEU A 121 4.20 2.54 -9.89
C LEU A 121 4.06 1.59 -11.06
N GLU A 122 4.23 2.10 -12.28
CA GLU A 122 4.11 1.33 -13.53
C GLU A 122 5.18 1.76 -14.53
N ALA A 123 5.78 0.81 -15.25
CA ALA A 123 6.51 1.05 -16.47
C ALA A 123 5.64 0.70 -17.68
N ARG A 124 5.12 1.71 -18.36
CA ARG A 124 4.17 1.57 -19.48
C ARG A 124 4.90 1.64 -20.81
N PRO A 125 4.79 0.60 -21.67
CA PRO A 125 5.36 0.65 -23.01
C PRO A 125 4.72 1.75 -23.87
N VAL A 126 5.56 2.45 -24.67
CA VAL A 126 5.11 3.43 -25.66
C VAL A 126 5.53 2.97 -27.06
N THR A 127 6.82 2.61 -27.22
CA THR A 127 7.37 1.98 -28.42
C THR A 127 8.29 0.82 -28.02
N ALA A 128 8.93 0.17 -28.97
CA ALA A 128 9.93 -0.86 -28.67
C ALA A 128 11.14 -0.33 -27.90
N THR A 129 11.42 0.98 -27.96
CA THR A 129 12.61 1.61 -27.36
C THR A 129 12.30 2.70 -26.36
N THR A 130 11.03 3.05 -26.18
CA THR A 130 10.59 4.10 -25.24
C THR A 130 9.45 3.63 -24.37
N SER A 131 9.40 4.16 -23.17
CA SER A 131 8.34 3.89 -22.21
C SER A 131 8.00 5.13 -21.39
N LYS A 132 6.97 5.04 -20.56
CA LYS A 132 6.66 6.00 -19.51
C LYS A 132 6.78 5.32 -18.16
N ILE A 133 7.38 6.00 -17.19
CA ILE A 133 7.16 5.68 -15.79
C ILE A 133 5.93 6.48 -15.36
N VAL A 134 4.91 5.78 -14.86
CA VAL A 134 3.67 6.39 -14.34
C VAL A 134 3.64 6.13 -12.85
N TYR A 135 3.43 7.18 -12.05
CA TYR A 135 3.30 7.06 -10.62
C TYR A 135 2.06 7.80 -10.15
N THR A 136 1.09 7.06 -9.63
CA THR A 136 -0.14 7.63 -9.09
C THR A 136 -0.16 7.45 -7.59
N ILE A 137 -0.40 8.53 -6.85
CA ILE A 137 -0.59 8.52 -5.40
C ILE A 137 -2.03 8.89 -5.13
N PHE A 138 -2.67 8.15 -4.24
CA PHE A 138 -4.03 8.37 -3.80
C PHE A 138 -4.10 8.32 -2.27
N PHE A 139 -4.77 9.29 -1.66
CA PHE A 139 -4.94 9.34 -0.20
C PHE A 139 -6.11 10.26 0.17
N ASP A 140 -6.55 10.16 1.43
CA ASP A 140 -7.48 11.08 2.06
C ASP A 140 -6.68 12.03 2.97
N ASN A 141 -6.86 13.34 2.81
CA ASN A 141 -6.21 14.38 3.61
C ASN A 141 -7.22 15.26 4.39
N SER A 142 -8.43 14.75 4.62
CA SER A 142 -9.47 15.45 5.39
C SER A 142 -9.05 15.82 6.81
N MET A 143 -8.00 15.17 7.37
CA MET A 143 -7.46 15.48 8.69
C MET A 143 -6.66 16.80 8.73
N LEU A 144 -6.30 17.38 7.60
CA LEU A 144 -5.64 18.69 7.56
C LEU A 144 -6.63 19.81 7.87
N ALA A 145 -6.16 20.84 8.56
CA ALA A 145 -6.98 21.86 9.17
C ALA A 145 -7.90 22.60 8.18
N ASP A 146 -7.39 22.90 6.98
CA ASP A 146 -8.09 23.71 5.98
C ASP A 146 -7.62 23.39 4.56
N ASP A 147 -8.25 24.05 3.58
CA ASP A 147 -7.92 23.87 2.16
C ASP A 147 -6.50 24.33 1.83
N ALA A 148 -6.01 25.38 2.47
CA ALA A 148 -4.64 25.86 2.24
C ALA A 148 -3.61 24.81 2.68
N ALA A 149 -3.82 24.18 3.83
CA ALA A 149 -2.98 23.08 4.32
C ALA A 149 -3.05 21.86 3.39
N ARG A 150 -4.24 21.53 2.86
CA ARG A 150 -4.45 20.44 1.90
C ARG A 150 -3.72 20.67 0.58
N GLU A 151 -3.83 21.86 0.02
CA GLU A 151 -3.13 22.23 -1.22
C GLU A 151 -1.61 22.29 -1.02
N ALA A 152 -1.12 22.79 0.11
CA ALA A 152 0.31 22.78 0.45
C ALA A 152 0.85 21.34 0.58
N ASP A 153 0.12 20.42 1.20
CA ASP A 153 0.51 19.01 1.28
C ASP A 153 0.56 18.35 -0.10
N LYS A 154 -0.46 18.58 -0.93
CA LYS A 154 -0.51 18.09 -2.30
C LYS A 154 0.67 18.63 -3.14
N ALA A 155 0.95 19.92 -3.07
CA ALA A 155 2.07 20.53 -3.79
C ALA A 155 3.41 19.95 -3.36
N ARG A 156 3.64 19.79 -2.05
CA ARG A 156 4.84 19.17 -1.48
C ARG A 156 5.03 17.73 -1.98
N ARG A 157 3.98 16.91 -1.95
CA ARG A 157 4.01 15.53 -2.46
C ARG A 157 4.28 15.50 -3.95
N THR A 158 3.60 16.34 -4.73
CA THR A 158 3.82 16.47 -6.18
C THR A 158 5.29 16.75 -6.47
N ALA A 159 5.90 17.74 -5.84
CA ALA A 159 7.31 18.08 -6.04
C ALA A 159 8.26 16.93 -5.64
N THR A 160 7.96 16.22 -4.55
CA THR A 160 8.74 15.06 -4.11
C THR A 160 8.74 13.96 -5.16
N PHE A 161 7.57 13.60 -5.68
CA PHE A 161 7.44 12.49 -6.62
C PHE A 161 7.80 12.86 -8.06
N GLN A 162 7.72 14.13 -8.44
CA GLN A 162 8.32 14.62 -9.70
C GLN A 162 9.83 14.41 -9.68
N ARG A 163 10.51 14.75 -8.56
CA ARG A 163 11.93 14.47 -8.40
C ARG A 163 12.23 12.98 -8.41
N ALA A 164 11.41 12.16 -7.76
CA ALA A 164 11.55 10.72 -7.79
C ALA A 164 11.46 10.15 -9.22
N LEU A 165 10.50 10.62 -10.03
CA LEU A 165 10.39 10.25 -11.44
C LEU A 165 11.63 10.65 -12.24
N GLN A 166 12.17 11.84 -12.01
CA GLN A 166 13.40 12.28 -12.66
C GLN A 166 14.60 11.40 -12.29
N ASN A 167 14.71 11.02 -11.01
CA ASN A 167 15.73 10.10 -10.53
C ASN A 167 15.57 8.71 -11.16
N MET A 168 14.36 8.16 -11.20
CA MET A 168 14.07 6.88 -11.85
C MET A 168 14.45 6.91 -13.35
N LYS A 169 14.10 7.99 -14.06
CA LYS A 169 14.51 8.20 -15.47
C LYS A 169 16.02 8.19 -15.60
N THR A 170 16.73 8.95 -14.79
CA THR A 170 18.21 9.01 -14.81
C THR A 170 18.81 7.63 -14.62
N LEU A 171 18.34 6.85 -13.62
CA LEU A 171 18.82 5.51 -13.34
C LEU A 171 18.48 4.52 -14.49
N ALA A 172 17.27 4.57 -15.01
CA ALA A 172 16.82 3.71 -16.08
C ALA A 172 17.58 3.94 -17.40
N GLU A 173 18.00 5.18 -17.65
CA GLU A 173 18.82 5.56 -18.83
C GLU A 173 20.32 5.34 -18.60
N GLY A 174 20.74 4.81 -17.43
CA GLY A 174 22.15 4.46 -17.13
C GLY A 174 22.95 5.59 -16.50
N GLY A 175 22.30 6.66 -16.08
CA GLY A 175 22.94 7.77 -15.38
C GLY A 175 23.15 7.51 -13.89
N THR A 176 23.84 8.45 -13.24
CA THR A 176 24.11 8.47 -11.80
C THR A 176 23.36 9.61 -11.14
N LEU A 177 22.78 9.37 -9.97
CA LEU A 177 22.08 10.41 -9.24
C LEU A 177 23.07 11.38 -8.56
N PRO A 178 22.71 12.67 -8.51
CA PRO A 178 23.46 13.64 -7.70
C PRO A 178 23.31 13.25 -6.20
N PRO A 179 24.20 13.74 -5.33
CA PRO A 179 24.02 13.58 -3.88
C PRO A 179 22.65 14.05 -3.44
N PRO A 180 22.03 13.39 -2.43
CA PRO A 180 20.76 13.84 -1.92
C PRO A 180 20.86 15.29 -1.43
N PRO A 181 19.80 16.10 -1.62
CA PRO A 181 19.79 17.45 -1.08
C PRO A 181 20.02 17.41 0.43
N ALA A 182 20.83 18.33 0.95
CA ALA A 182 21.07 18.43 2.39
C ALA A 182 19.72 18.50 3.11
N ARG A 183 19.48 17.56 4.03
CA ARG A 183 18.25 17.58 4.83
C ARG A 183 18.28 18.83 5.69
N GLY A 184 17.38 19.78 5.42
CA GLY A 184 17.17 20.92 6.31
C GLY A 184 16.85 20.38 7.71
N ARG A 185 17.52 20.89 8.73
CA ARG A 185 17.20 20.55 10.12
C ARG A 185 15.75 20.96 10.40
N GLY A 186 14.83 20.00 10.36
CA GLY A 186 13.40 20.25 10.62
C GLY A 186 12.42 19.36 9.91
N ALA A 187 12.84 18.57 8.92
CA ALA A 187 11.95 17.61 8.22
C ALA A 187 12.21 16.19 8.76
N GLN A 188 11.64 15.87 9.91
CA GLN A 188 11.36 14.47 10.25
C GLN A 188 10.10 14.02 9.48
N PRO A 189 10.11 12.76 8.96
CA PRO A 189 8.99 12.18 8.22
C PRO A 189 7.77 11.94 9.09
#